data_6f1426ba0559adffabcbb3274a9e3423
#
_entry.id   6f1426ba0559adffabcbb3274a9e3423
#
_cell.length_a   1.000
_cell.length_b   1.000
_cell.length_c   1.000
_cell.angle_alpha   90.00
_cell.angle_beta   90.00
_cell.angle_gamma   90.00
#
_symmetry.space_group_name_H-M   'P 1'
#
loop_
_entity.id
_entity.type
_entity.pdbx_description
1 polymer ?
#
loop_
_entity_poly.entity_id
_entity_poly.type
_entity_poly.pdbx_seq_one_letter_code
_entity_poly.pdbx_strand_id
1 'polypeptide(L)'
;MSAPIILCDTAGMTNERWLECRAHGPKGTIPYTVGGSDVAAIFGVSPWTTPLELWMIKKGRMKPPVKSNQEQLMMGHLLEPIAAYWYQQKTGNTVYDDTYMYQHADRPWALADFDRRFTRKEDNAPGILECKSCTYHKAGDWADDAYPIYYELQLRFYLAVADVEIGAFSTIWGNNPEHDLAMPALTRDRAKEDMIFQRLEEWIWSLEHDKPPTMADVKPALALESLARIYGASQPGLPTIEFPAKYEKALRQIALLQGKISDCNAEIKTYEREIAAHSVRIAELMQAHEHGVLSTTGDKLLIDFVTKTTKRPDSKLLKEKYPTVYADVLNTSESRKLKVSVTPT
;
A
#
# COMPACT_ATOMS: atom_id res chain seq x y z
N MET A 1 -19.84 -21.91 -17.88
CA MET A 1 -18.49 -22.05 -17.28
C MET A 1 -18.52 -23.23 -16.33
N SER A 2 -17.39 -23.92 -16.18
CA SER A 2 -17.31 -25.07 -15.26
C SER A 2 -17.34 -24.56 -13.83
N ALA A 3 -17.98 -25.29 -12.90
CA ALA A 3 -18.02 -24.91 -11.49
C ALA A 3 -16.61 -24.80 -10.88
N PRO A 4 -16.39 -23.90 -9.92
CA PRO A 4 -15.11 -23.78 -9.24
C PRO A 4 -14.72 -25.08 -8.52
N ILE A 5 -13.43 -25.34 -8.43
CA ILE A 5 -12.92 -26.52 -7.74
C ILE A 5 -12.62 -26.12 -6.29
N ILE A 6 -13.19 -26.84 -5.32
CA ILE A 6 -12.76 -26.72 -3.92
C ILE A 6 -11.39 -27.40 -3.81
N LEU A 7 -10.37 -26.61 -3.54
CA LEU A 7 -8.99 -27.06 -3.49
C LEU A 7 -8.62 -27.68 -2.15
N CYS A 8 -9.00 -27.03 -1.06
CA CYS A 8 -8.84 -27.50 0.31
C CYS A 8 -9.73 -26.70 1.28
N ASP A 9 -9.94 -27.27 2.47
CA ASP A 9 -10.48 -26.57 3.62
C ASP A 9 -9.34 -25.91 4.38
N THR A 10 -9.45 -24.62 4.67
CA THR A 10 -8.45 -23.84 5.39
C THR A 10 -8.73 -23.71 6.88
N ALA A 11 -9.87 -24.25 7.35
CA ALA A 11 -10.25 -24.23 8.76
C ALA A 11 -9.15 -24.86 9.64
N GLY A 12 -8.67 -24.10 10.63
CA GLY A 12 -7.63 -24.58 11.56
C GLY A 12 -6.23 -24.72 10.96
N MET A 13 -5.99 -24.28 9.72
CA MET A 13 -4.64 -24.26 9.16
C MET A 13 -3.76 -23.24 9.92
N THR A 14 -2.48 -23.60 10.09
CA THR A 14 -1.48 -22.59 10.48
C THR A 14 -1.25 -21.59 9.35
N ASN A 15 -0.85 -20.37 9.69
CA ASN A 15 -0.54 -19.35 8.68
C ASN A 15 0.52 -19.82 7.66
N GLU A 16 1.54 -20.56 8.11
CA GLU A 16 2.56 -21.14 7.22
C GLU A 16 1.93 -22.11 6.22
N ARG A 17 1.07 -23.03 6.69
CA ARG A 17 0.42 -24.00 5.81
C ARG A 17 -0.52 -23.33 4.83
N TRP A 18 -1.26 -22.34 5.25
CA TRP A 18 -2.12 -21.54 4.39
C TRP A 18 -1.31 -20.82 3.29
N LEU A 19 -0.18 -20.19 3.65
CA LEU A 19 0.72 -19.54 2.70
C LEU A 19 1.29 -20.53 1.68
N GLU A 20 1.68 -21.73 2.10
CA GLU A 20 2.12 -22.80 1.19
C GLU A 20 1.01 -23.23 0.22
N CYS A 21 -0.19 -23.48 0.73
CA CYS A 21 -1.35 -23.83 -0.10
C CYS A 21 -1.67 -22.73 -1.11
N ARG A 22 -1.60 -21.46 -0.68
CA ARG A 22 -1.81 -20.31 -1.53
C ARG A 22 -0.70 -20.14 -2.56
N ALA A 23 0.54 -20.51 -2.25
CA ALA A 23 1.68 -20.37 -3.16
C ALA A 23 1.75 -21.47 -4.24
N HIS A 24 1.37 -22.69 -3.90
CA HIS A 24 1.63 -23.87 -4.77
C HIS A 24 0.49 -24.88 -4.78
N GLY A 25 -0.67 -24.53 -4.23
CA GLY A 25 -1.77 -25.48 -3.97
C GLY A 25 -1.45 -26.45 -2.82
N PRO A 26 -2.43 -27.20 -2.31
CA PRO A 26 -2.27 -28.04 -1.12
C PRO A 26 -1.30 -29.22 -1.32
N LYS A 27 -1.06 -29.61 -2.59
CA LYS A 27 -0.11 -30.68 -2.97
C LYS A 27 1.25 -30.14 -3.42
N GLY A 28 1.45 -28.81 -3.44
CA GLY A 28 2.69 -28.22 -3.93
C GLY A 28 2.95 -28.41 -5.44
N THR A 29 1.91 -28.69 -6.25
CA THR A 29 2.03 -29.07 -7.65
C THR A 29 1.82 -27.93 -8.64
N ILE A 30 1.36 -26.77 -8.19
CA ILE A 30 1.12 -25.61 -9.03
C ILE A 30 2.39 -24.73 -8.98
N PRO A 31 3.10 -24.55 -10.09
CA PRO A 31 4.38 -23.82 -10.09
C PRO A 31 4.24 -22.38 -9.64
N TYR A 32 3.21 -21.71 -10.13
CA TYR A 32 2.90 -20.33 -9.80
C TYR A 32 1.39 -20.17 -9.61
N THR A 33 1.00 -19.37 -8.65
CA THR A 33 -0.41 -19.08 -8.37
C THR A 33 -0.63 -17.58 -8.30
N VAL A 34 -1.86 -17.16 -8.54
CA VAL A 34 -2.35 -15.80 -8.32
C VAL A 34 -3.53 -15.86 -7.36
N GLY A 35 -3.44 -15.13 -6.25
CA GLY A 35 -4.55 -14.88 -5.35
C GLY A 35 -5.10 -13.44 -5.52
N GLY A 36 -6.27 -13.15 -4.94
CA GLY A 36 -6.93 -11.86 -5.15
C GLY A 36 -6.07 -10.64 -4.81
N SER A 37 -5.26 -10.70 -3.75
CA SER A 37 -4.35 -9.59 -3.41
C SER A 37 -3.19 -9.38 -4.39
N ASP A 38 -2.85 -10.38 -5.21
CA ASP A 38 -1.79 -10.30 -6.21
C ASP A 38 -2.26 -9.52 -7.44
N VAL A 39 -3.57 -9.54 -7.75
CA VAL A 39 -4.14 -8.92 -8.95
C VAL A 39 -3.79 -7.44 -9.03
N ALA A 40 -4.03 -6.69 -7.97
CA ALA A 40 -3.71 -5.26 -7.94
C ALA A 40 -2.21 -4.97 -8.12
N ALA A 41 -1.34 -5.83 -7.61
CA ALA A 41 0.10 -5.72 -7.79
C ALA A 41 0.49 -5.96 -9.26
N ILE A 42 -0.09 -6.98 -9.91
CA ILE A 42 0.14 -7.30 -11.33
C ILE A 42 -0.32 -6.16 -12.25
N PHE A 43 -1.39 -5.47 -11.89
CA PHE A 43 -1.88 -4.28 -12.59
C PHE A 43 -1.10 -3.00 -12.27
N GLY A 44 -0.14 -3.02 -11.34
CA GLY A 44 0.66 -1.85 -10.95
C GLY A 44 -0.12 -0.81 -10.13
N VAL A 45 -1.32 -1.13 -9.67
CA VAL A 45 -2.20 -0.23 -8.89
C VAL A 45 -2.21 -0.53 -7.39
N SER A 46 -1.52 -1.57 -6.95
CA SER A 46 -1.35 -1.85 -5.52
C SER A 46 -0.55 -0.71 -4.85
N PRO A 47 -0.98 -0.22 -3.69
CA PRO A 47 -0.21 0.76 -2.94
C PRO A 47 0.97 0.16 -2.16
N TRP A 48 1.15 -1.17 -2.16
CA TRP A 48 2.13 -1.86 -1.30
C TRP A 48 3.21 -2.62 -2.08
N THR A 49 2.85 -3.24 -3.21
CA THR A 49 3.71 -4.18 -3.93
C THR A 49 3.66 -3.88 -5.41
N THR A 50 4.81 -3.85 -6.06
CA THR A 50 4.92 -3.63 -7.52
C THR A 50 4.85 -4.96 -8.28
N PRO A 51 4.54 -4.93 -9.60
CA PRO A 51 4.57 -6.14 -10.43
C PRO A 51 5.93 -6.85 -10.38
N LEU A 52 7.02 -6.10 -10.46
CA LEU A 52 8.38 -6.66 -10.44
C LEU A 52 8.71 -7.28 -9.09
N GLU A 53 8.36 -6.62 -7.98
CA GLU A 53 8.60 -7.16 -6.64
C GLU A 53 7.84 -8.47 -6.42
N LEU A 54 6.55 -8.51 -6.78
CA LEU A 54 5.76 -9.73 -6.73
C LEU A 54 6.37 -10.84 -7.62
N TRP A 55 6.81 -10.49 -8.83
CA TRP A 55 7.47 -11.41 -9.74
C TRP A 55 8.75 -12.03 -9.14
N MET A 56 9.60 -11.19 -8.50
CA MET A 56 10.82 -11.66 -7.83
C MET A 56 10.49 -12.59 -6.64
N ILE A 57 9.44 -12.29 -5.89
CA ILE A 57 8.95 -13.13 -4.79
C ILE A 57 8.47 -14.49 -5.33
N LYS A 58 7.61 -14.49 -6.34
CA LYS A 58 7.06 -15.72 -6.93
C LYS A 58 8.13 -16.58 -7.61
N LYS A 59 9.20 -15.96 -8.10
CA LYS A 59 10.40 -16.68 -8.63
C LYS A 59 11.33 -17.18 -7.52
N GLY A 60 11.04 -16.91 -6.25
CA GLY A 60 11.94 -17.23 -5.14
C GLY A 60 13.26 -16.44 -5.12
N ARG A 61 13.35 -15.36 -5.91
CA ARG A 61 14.54 -14.49 -6.01
C ARG A 61 14.58 -13.41 -4.94
N MET A 62 13.47 -13.20 -4.28
CA MET A 62 13.32 -12.26 -3.18
C MET A 62 12.39 -12.87 -2.11
N LYS A 63 12.75 -12.70 -0.85
CA LYS A 63 11.81 -13.02 0.25
C LYS A 63 10.76 -11.92 0.36
N PRO A 64 9.50 -12.26 0.69
CA PRO A 64 8.51 -11.25 1.01
C PRO A 64 9.05 -10.30 2.08
N PRO A 65 8.86 -8.98 1.95
CA PRO A 65 9.31 -8.04 2.96
C PRO A 65 8.58 -8.30 4.28
N VAL A 66 9.30 -8.16 5.39
CA VAL A 66 8.69 -8.22 6.71
C VAL A 66 7.76 -7.01 6.84
N LYS A 67 6.47 -7.27 7.01
CA LYS A 67 5.48 -6.21 7.15
C LYS A 67 5.66 -5.52 8.50
N SER A 68 5.95 -4.23 8.49
CA SER A 68 6.08 -3.41 9.71
C SER A 68 4.75 -3.16 10.42
N ASN A 69 3.63 -3.47 9.77
CA ASN A 69 2.27 -3.25 10.25
C ASN A 69 1.57 -4.56 10.68
N GLN A 70 2.29 -5.48 11.31
CA GLN A 70 1.72 -6.77 11.74
C GLN A 70 0.54 -6.62 12.70
N GLU A 71 0.59 -5.64 13.61
CA GLU A 71 -0.51 -5.36 14.54
C GLU A 71 -1.76 -4.88 13.80
N GLN A 72 -1.62 -4.01 12.79
CA GLN A 72 -2.74 -3.58 11.97
C GLN A 72 -3.36 -4.72 11.17
N LEU A 73 -2.55 -5.65 10.67
CA LEU A 73 -3.04 -6.84 9.98
C LEU A 73 -3.80 -7.75 10.94
N MET A 74 -3.26 -7.97 12.14
CA MET A 74 -3.96 -8.74 13.18
C MET A 74 -5.28 -8.07 13.59
N MET A 75 -5.29 -6.74 13.78
CA MET A 75 -6.52 -5.99 14.02
C MET A 75 -7.53 -6.13 12.88
N GLY A 76 -7.07 -6.15 11.63
CA GLY A 76 -7.92 -6.41 10.47
C GLY A 76 -8.67 -7.73 10.63
N HIS A 77 -7.97 -8.83 10.86
CA HIS A 77 -8.59 -10.15 11.08
C HIS A 77 -9.54 -10.20 12.28
N LEU A 78 -9.21 -9.52 13.39
CA LEU A 78 -10.08 -9.45 14.55
C LEU A 78 -11.38 -8.67 14.28
N LEU A 79 -11.35 -7.73 13.35
CA LEU A 79 -12.50 -6.89 12.98
C LEU A 79 -13.37 -7.52 11.87
N GLU A 80 -12.89 -8.52 11.14
CA GLU A 80 -13.67 -9.19 10.08
C GLU A 80 -15.03 -9.73 10.56
N PRO A 81 -15.15 -10.45 11.71
CA PRO A 81 -16.44 -10.90 12.21
C PRO A 81 -17.39 -9.76 12.54
N ILE A 82 -16.85 -8.62 13.01
CA ILE A 82 -17.64 -7.43 13.34
C ILE A 82 -18.15 -6.78 12.05
N ALA A 83 -17.31 -6.67 11.02
CA ALA A 83 -17.71 -6.16 9.72
C ALA A 83 -18.82 -7.03 9.09
N ALA A 84 -18.66 -8.37 9.16
CA ALA A 84 -19.66 -9.33 8.69
C ALA A 84 -20.99 -9.19 9.44
N TYR A 85 -20.95 -9.07 10.77
CA TYR A 85 -22.14 -8.84 11.59
C TYR A 85 -22.88 -7.56 11.19
N TRP A 86 -22.18 -6.44 11.04
CA TRP A 86 -22.79 -5.15 10.67
C TRP A 86 -23.37 -5.17 9.26
N TYR A 87 -22.70 -5.84 8.31
CA TYR A 87 -23.25 -6.04 6.96
C TYR A 87 -24.59 -6.76 7.03
N GLN A 88 -24.68 -7.86 7.80
CA GLN A 88 -25.93 -8.59 8.01
C GLN A 88 -27.02 -7.72 8.64
N GLN A 89 -26.68 -6.92 9.68
CA GLN A 89 -27.66 -6.05 10.34
C GLN A 89 -28.19 -4.95 9.42
N LYS A 90 -27.33 -4.36 8.58
CA LYS A 90 -27.71 -3.27 7.70
C LYS A 90 -28.49 -3.72 6.47
N THR A 91 -28.12 -4.85 5.90
CA THR A 91 -28.72 -5.35 4.65
C THR A 91 -29.84 -6.35 4.85
N GLY A 92 -29.86 -7.04 5.98
CA GLY A 92 -30.72 -8.19 6.22
C GLY A 92 -30.32 -9.45 5.45
N ASN A 93 -29.20 -9.44 4.75
CA ASN A 93 -28.62 -10.61 4.09
C ASN A 93 -28.12 -11.60 5.15
N THR A 94 -28.18 -12.89 4.89
CA THR A 94 -27.62 -13.91 5.78
C THR A 94 -26.13 -14.09 5.46
N VAL A 95 -25.26 -13.83 6.43
CA VAL A 95 -23.80 -13.98 6.28
C VAL A 95 -23.32 -15.25 6.97
N TYR A 96 -22.40 -15.97 6.36
CA TYR A 96 -21.83 -17.21 6.91
C TYR A 96 -20.35 -17.35 6.52
N ASP A 97 -19.63 -18.13 7.33
CA ASP A 97 -18.21 -18.40 7.10
C ASP A 97 -18.04 -19.30 5.87
N ASP A 98 -16.97 -19.03 5.12
CA ASP A 98 -16.47 -19.91 4.07
C ASP A 98 -14.99 -20.17 4.32
N THR A 99 -14.65 -21.39 4.63
CA THR A 99 -13.27 -21.78 4.97
C THR A 99 -12.57 -22.50 3.82
N TYR A 100 -13.11 -22.41 2.62
CA TYR A 100 -12.54 -23.14 1.48
C TYR A 100 -11.67 -22.23 0.63
N MET A 101 -10.55 -22.79 0.16
CA MET A 101 -9.77 -22.23 -0.94
C MET A 101 -10.31 -22.81 -2.26
N TYR A 102 -10.63 -21.90 -3.17
CA TYR A 102 -11.19 -22.26 -4.49
C TYR A 102 -10.13 -22.10 -5.57
N GLN A 103 -10.26 -22.93 -6.60
CA GLN A 103 -9.47 -22.85 -7.84
C GLN A 103 -10.41 -22.63 -9.01
N HIS A 104 -10.03 -21.74 -9.93
CA HIS A 104 -10.75 -21.56 -11.18
C HIS A 104 -10.73 -22.84 -12.01
N ALA A 105 -11.87 -23.25 -12.54
CA ALA A 105 -12.00 -24.51 -13.27
C ALA A 105 -11.04 -24.66 -14.45
N ASP A 106 -10.88 -23.62 -15.24
CA ASP A 106 -10.10 -23.62 -16.48
C ASP A 106 -8.71 -22.98 -16.31
N ARG A 107 -8.39 -22.39 -15.12
CA ARG A 107 -7.14 -21.70 -14.83
C ARG A 107 -6.58 -22.14 -13.48
N PRO A 108 -5.86 -23.27 -13.43
CA PRO A 108 -5.41 -23.88 -12.18
C PRO A 108 -4.52 -23.00 -11.31
N TRP A 109 -3.92 -21.97 -11.88
CA TRP A 109 -3.10 -20.99 -11.18
C TRP A 109 -3.91 -19.89 -10.46
N ALA A 110 -5.20 -19.73 -10.76
CA ALA A 110 -6.06 -18.72 -10.17
C ALA A 110 -6.77 -19.29 -8.92
N LEU A 111 -6.41 -18.77 -7.74
CA LEU A 111 -6.90 -19.23 -6.45
C LEU A 111 -7.64 -18.10 -5.72
N ALA A 112 -8.75 -18.45 -5.07
CA ALA A 112 -9.53 -17.53 -4.24
C ALA A 112 -9.80 -18.14 -2.86
N ASP A 113 -9.63 -17.34 -1.83
CA ASP A 113 -10.17 -17.50 -0.51
C ASP A 113 -10.68 -16.12 -0.06
N PHE A 114 -11.90 -16.02 0.30
CA PHE A 114 -12.56 -14.75 0.63
C PHE A 114 -13.10 -14.79 2.04
N ASP A 115 -13.33 -13.62 2.63
CA ASP A 115 -13.59 -13.49 4.06
C ASP A 115 -14.89 -14.16 4.47
N ARG A 116 -15.98 -13.97 3.69
CA ARG A 116 -17.32 -14.52 4.01
C ARG A 116 -18.13 -14.75 2.74
N ARG A 117 -19.17 -15.56 2.88
CA ARG A 117 -20.29 -15.62 1.93
C ARG A 117 -21.52 -14.97 2.52
N PHE A 118 -22.44 -14.60 1.65
CA PHE A 118 -23.79 -14.21 2.05
C PHE A 118 -24.84 -14.76 1.09
N THR A 119 -26.07 -14.87 1.60
CA THR A 119 -27.27 -15.08 0.80
C THR A 119 -28.09 -13.81 0.82
N ARG A 120 -28.39 -13.28 -0.37
CA ARG A 120 -29.15 -12.05 -0.50
C ARG A 120 -30.62 -12.31 -0.12
N LYS A 121 -31.18 -11.41 0.70
CA LYS A 121 -32.51 -11.57 1.29
C LYS A 121 -33.63 -11.57 0.25
N GLU A 122 -33.49 -10.77 -0.81
CA GLU A 122 -34.54 -10.53 -1.80
C GLU A 122 -34.83 -11.73 -2.69
N ASP A 123 -33.80 -12.48 -3.07
CA ASP A 123 -33.91 -13.54 -4.08
C ASP A 123 -33.09 -14.80 -3.77
N ASN A 124 -32.50 -14.87 -2.59
CA ASN A 124 -31.61 -15.96 -2.15
C ASN A 124 -30.36 -16.16 -3.03
N ALA A 125 -29.96 -15.17 -3.80
CA ALA A 125 -28.76 -15.24 -4.61
C ALA A 125 -27.50 -15.31 -3.72
N PRO A 126 -26.55 -16.22 -4.02
CA PRO A 126 -25.28 -16.29 -3.29
C PRO A 126 -24.36 -15.11 -3.62
N GLY A 127 -23.63 -14.63 -2.63
CA GLY A 127 -22.66 -13.56 -2.79
C GLY A 127 -21.38 -13.80 -2.00
N ILE A 128 -20.34 -13.03 -2.34
CA ILE A 128 -19.05 -12.96 -1.64
C ILE A 128 -18.98 -11.63 -0.90
N LEU A 129 -18.59 -11.67 0.37
CA LEU A 129 -18.39 -10.51 1.21
C LEU A 129 -16.91 -10.37 1.58
N GLU A 130 -16.33 -9.24 1.22
CA GLU A 130 -15.01 -8.82 1.64
C GLU A 130 -15.09 -7.82 2.80
N CYS A 131 -14.44 -8.12 3.90
CA CYS A 131 -14.40 -7.31 5.10
C CYS A 131 -13.13 -6.45 5.11
N LYS A 132 -13.28 -5.14 5.30
CA LYS A 132 -12.14 -4.22 5.31
C LYS A 132 -12.16 -3.33 6.55
N SER A 133 -11.01 -3.18 7.20
CA SER A 133 -10.80 -2.14 8.21
C SER A 133 -10.05 -0.97 7.58
N CYS A 134 -10.63 0.21 7.67
CA CYS A 134 -10.12 1.42 7.03
C CYS A 134 -9.80 2.49 8.07
N THR A 135 -8.75 3.26 7.83
CA THR A 135 -8.51 4.47 8.61
C THR A 135 -9.38 5.61 8.09
N TYR A 136 -9.77 6.51 8.98
CA TYR A 136 -10.62 7.66 8.66
C TYR A 136 -10.10 8.53 7.50
N HIS A 137 -8.76 8.64 7.38
CA HIS A 137 -8.12 9.41 6.31
C HIS A 137 -8.28 8.79 4.91
N LYS A 138 -8.79 7.56 4.83
CA LYS A 138 -9.04 6.85 3.57
C LYS A 138 -10.51 6.90 3.13
N ALA A 139 -11.36 7.62 3.86
CA ALA A 139 -12.78 7.72 3.53
C ALA A 139 -13.01 8.24 2.10
N GLY A 140 -12.19 9.18 1.61
CA GLY A 140 -12.30 9.70 0.25
C GLY A 140 -12.08 8.65 -0.85
N ASP A 141 -11.34 7.58 -0.58
CA ASP A 141 -11.12 6.49 -1.54
C ASP A 141 -12.41 5.65 -1.76
N TRP A 142 -13.41 5.80 -0.89
CA TRP A 142 -14.70 5.08 -0.89
C TRP A 142 -15.90 6.02 -1.09
N ALA A 143 -15.65 7.28 -1.44
CA ALA A 143 -16.72 8.26 -1.68
C ALA A 143 -17.48 7.98 -2.97
N ASP A 144 -18.72 8.47 -3.06
CA ASP A 144 -19.57 8.38 -4.26
C ASP A 144 -19.80 6.96 -4.75
N ASP A 145 -19.96 6.00 -3.82
CA ASP A 145 -20.15 4.57 -4.12
C ASP A 145 -18.99 3.94 -4.91
N ALA A 146 -17.83 4.58 -4.92
CA ALA A 146 -16.62 4.04 -5.54
C ALA A 146 -15.89 3.09 -4.61
N TYR A 147 -15.14 2.16 -5.17
CA TYR A 147 -14.24 1.30 -4.45
C TYR A 147 -12.79 1.65 -4.81
N PRO A 148 -11.83 1.57 -3.87
CA PRO A 148 -10.42 1.60 -4.24
C PRO A 148 -10.15 0.54 -5.31
N ILE A 149 -9.58 0.92 -6.44
CA ILE A 149 -9.37 0.05 -7.61
C ILE A 149 -8.68 -1.27 -7.26
N TYR A 150 -7.76 -1.25 -6.29
CA TYR A 150 -7.04 -2.44 -5.86
C TYR A 150 -7.92 -3.45 -5.11
N TYR A 151 -8.98 -3.01 -4.43
CA TYR A 151 -9.99 -3.88 -3.83
C TYR A 151 -11.04 -4.32 -4.85
N GLU A 152 -11.46 -3.42 -5.76
CA GLU A 152 -12.37 -3.80 -6.85
C GLU A 152 -11.80 -4.94 -7.68
N LEU A 153 -10.54 -4.87 -8.08
CA LEU A 153 -9.85 -5.92 -8.83
C LEU A 153 -9.81 -7.24 -8.03
N GLN A 154 -9.55 -7.20 -6.74
CA GLN A 154 -9.57 -8.37 -5.87
C GLN A 154 -10.94 -9.05 -5.85
N LEU A 155 -12.00 -8.28 -5.62
CA LEU A 155 -13.35 -8.83 -5.53
C LEU A 155 -13.85 -9.36 -6.88
N ARG A 156 -13.59 -8.67 -7.99
CA ARG A 156 -13.92 -9.15 -9.34
C ARG A 156 -13.22 -10.46 -9.67
N PHE A 157 -11.96 -10.58 -9.32
CA PHE A 157 -11.22 -11.82 -9.47
C PHE A 157 -11.86 -12.96 -8.64
N TYR A 158 -12.25 -12.70 -7.41
CA TYR A 158 -12.92 -13.70 -6.57
C TYR A 158 -14.25 -14.14 -7.14
N LEU A 159 -15.06 -13.20 -7.63
CA LEU A 159 -16.35 -13.51 -8.29
C LEU A 159 -16.13 -14.42 -9.50
N ALA A 160 -15.11 -14.16 -10.29
CA ALA A 160 -14.80 -14.96 -11.48
C ALA A 160 -14.29 -16.36 -11.10
N VAL A 161 -13.38 -16.47 -10.12
CA VAL A 161 -12.85 -17.78 -9.68
C VAL A 161 -13.93 -18.65 -9.03
N ALA A 162 -14.78 -18.07 -8.20
CA ALA A 162 -15.83 -18.77 -7.48
C ALA A 162 -17.13 -18.95 -8.29
N ASP A 163 -17.22 -18.39 -9.48
CA ASP A 163 -18.41 -18.35 -10.35
C ASP A 163 -19.67 -17.82 -9.62
N VAL A 164 -19.52 -16.71 -8.92
CA VAL A 164 -20.57 -16.03 -8.14
C VAL A 164 -20.86 -14.67 -8.75
N GLU A 165 -22.15 -14.31 -8.87
CA GLU A 165 -22.56 -13.08 -9.60
C GLU A 165 -22.44 -11.79 -8.77
N ILE A 166 -22.44 -11.90 -7.45
CA ILE A 166 -22.58 -10.73 -6.57
C ILE A 166 -21.45 -10.72 -5.55
N GLY A 167 -20.81 -9.56 -5.40
CA GLY A 167 -19.85 -9.29 -4.35
C GLY A 167 -20.21 -8.02 -3.59
N ALA A 168 -19.79 -7.93 -2.35
CA ALA A 168 -19.97 -6.75 -1.54
C ALA A 168 -18.75 -6.49 -0.66
N PHE A 169 -18.60 -5.25 -0.23
CA PHE A 169 -17.66 -4.86 0.82
C PHE A 169 -18.40 -4.48 2.08
N SER A 170 -17.85 -4.88 3.22
CA SER A 170 -18.20 -4.32 4.51
C SER A 170 -16.97 -3.65 5.11
N THR A 171 -17.06 -2.34 5.37
CA THR A 171 -15.93 -1.53 5.84
C THR A 171 -16.14 -1.07 7.27
N ILE A 172 -15.10 -1.16 8.12
CA ILE A 172 -15.09 -0.58 9.46
C ILE A 172 -14.15 0.62 9.47
N TRP A 173 -14.66 1.77 9.94
CA TRP A 173 -13.97 3.06 10.01
C TRP A 173 -13.62 3.42 11.45
N GLY A 174 -12.72 2.65 12.06
CA GLY A 174 -12.43 2.81 13.48
C GLY A 174 -13.66 2.52 14.34
N ASN A 175 -14.07 3.48 15.17
CA ASN A 175 -15.24 3.39 16.05
C ASN A 175 -16.36 4.36 15.65
N ASN A 176 -16.40 4.85 14.42
CA ASN A 176 -17.42 5.79 13.96
C ASN A 176 -18.58 5.05 13.28
N PRO A 177 -19.77 4.94 13.94
CA PRO A 177 -20.93 4.26 13.39
C PRO A 177 -21.71 5.08 12.33
N GLU A 178 -21.36 6.35 12.12
CA GLU A 178 -22.04 7.23 11.16
C GLU A 178 -21.64 6.93 9.72
N HIS A 179 -20.52 6.24 9.50
CA HIS A 179 -20.13 5.79 8.17
C HIS A 179 -20.87 4.53 7.80
N ASP A 180 -21.32 4.49 6.55
CA ASP A 180 -21.92 3.29 6.01
C ASP A 180 -20.90 2.15 5.94
N LEU A 181 -21.23 1.07 6.65
CA LEU A 181 -20.40 -0.12 6.72
C LEU A 181 -20.64 -1.06 5.54
N ALA A 182 -21.88 -1.03 4.99
CA ALA A 182 -22.26 -1.83 3.84
C ALA A 182 -22.17 -0.97 2.58
N MET A 183 -21.23 -1.29 1.72
CA MET A 183 -21.11 -0.64 0.40
C MET A 183 -22.11 -1.25 -0.59
N PRO A 184 -22.49 -0.52 -1.67
CA PRO A 184 -23.29 -1.09 -2.74
C PRO A 184 -22.71 -2.40 -3.25
N ALA A 185 -23.58 -3.33 -3.64
CA ALA A 185 -23.13 -4.60 -4.17
C ALA A 185 -22.51 -4.43 -5.57
N LEU A 186 -21.40 -5.11 -5.79
CA LEU A 186 -20.72 -5.17 -7.07
C LEU A 186 -21.24 -6.39 -7.83
N THR A 187 -21.79 -6.18 -9.02
CA THR A 187 -22.19 -7.27 -9.91
C THR A 187 -21.03 -7.65 -10.83
N ARG A 188 -21.06 -8.90 -11.23
CA ARG A 188 -20.09 -9.47 -12.16
C ARG A 188 -20.13 -8.75 -13.52
N ASP A 189 -18.98 -8.52 -14.11
CA ASP A 189 -18.80 -7.89 -15.42
C ASP A 189 -17.81 -8.74 -16.22
N ARG A 190 -18.33 -9.54 -17.15
CA ARG A 190 -17.56 -10.50 -17.93
C ARG A 190 -16.46 -9.82 -18.78
N ALA A 191 -16.73 -8.65 -19.31
CA ALA A 191 -15.73 -7.93 -20.11
C ALA A 191 -14.54 -7.48 -19.25
N LYS A 192 -14.81 -6.98 -18.04
CA LYS A 192 -13.74 -6.65 -17.09
C LYS A 192 -12.98 -7.89 -16.61
N GLU A 193 -13.68 -8.99 -16.39
CA GLU A 193 -13.06 -10.27 -16.02
C GLU A 193 -12.12 -10.77 -17.11
N ASP A 194 -12.53 -10.75 -18.36
CA ASP A 194 -11.71 -11.15 -19.49
C ASP A 194 -10.43 -10.31 -19.57
N MET A 195 -10.53 -8.99 -19.38
CA MET A 195 -9.36 -8.11 -19.28
C MET A 195 -8.43 -8.48 -18.11
N ILE A 196 -9.02 -8.77 -16.95
CA ILE A 196 -8.24 -9.19 -15.78
C ILE A 196 -7.51 -10.48 -16.09
N PHE A 197 -8.19 -11.52 -16.57
CA PHE A 197 -7.56 -12.80 -16.85
C PHE A 197 -6.52 -12.72 -17.96
N GLN A 198 -6.78 -11.96 -19.02
CA GLN A 198 -5.78 -11.73 -20.05
C GLN A 198 -4.47 -11.17 -19.45
N ARG A 199 -4.56 -10.16 -18.60
CA ARG A 199 -3.39 -9.58 -17.94
C ARG A 199 -2.69 -10.57 -17.01
N LEU A 200 -3.45 -11.39 -16.29
CA LEU A 200 -2.90 -12.41 -15.41
C LEU A 200 -2.23 -13.55 -16.18
N GLU A 201 -2.76 -13.98 -17.32
CA GLU A 201 -2.17 -14.97 -18.22
C GLU A 201 -0.82 -14.47 -18.78
N GLU A 202 -0.76 -13.22 -19.24
CA GLU A 202 0.50 -12.58 -19.66
C GLU A 202 1.54 -12.58 -18.54
N TRP A 203 1.10 -12.32 -17.31
CA TRP A 203 1.99 -12.29 -16.15
C TRP A 203 2.47 -13.69 -15.75
N ILE A 204 1.59 -14.71 -15.74
CA ILE A 204 1.98 -16.12 -15.53
C ILE A 204 2.98 -16.55 -16.62
N TRP A 205 2.70 -16.24 -17.89
CA TRP A 205 3.63 -16.50 -18.98
C TRP A 205 5.01 -15.87 -18.74
N SER A 206 5.03 -14.64 -18.18
CA SER A 206 6.28 -13.95 -17.84
C SER A 206 7.11 -14.69 -16.79
N LEU A 207 6.44 -15.32 -15.80
CA LEU A 207 7.08 -16.16 -14.79
C LEU A 207 7.66 -17.45 -15.43
N GLU A 208 6.90 -18.10 -16.26
CA GLU A 208 7.30 -19.35 -16.94
C GLU A 208 8.51 -19.15 -17.85
N HIS A 209 8.55 -18.01 -18.57
CA HIS A 209 9.59 -17.68 -19.54
C HIS A 209 10.72 -16.80 -19.00
N ASP A 210 10.73 -16.55 -17.69
CA ASP A 210 11.75 -15.74 -17.01
C ASP A 210 11.90 -14.31 -17.58
N LYS A 211 10.75 -13.67 -17.88
CA LYS A 211 10.69 -12.32 -18.44
C LYS A 211 10.07 -11.34 -17.42
N PRO A 212 10.89 -10.66 -16.60
CA PRO A 212 10.38 -9.77 -15.57
C PRO A 212 9.55 -8.63 -16.16
N PRO A 213 8.45 -8.24 -15.50
CA PRO A 213 7.60 -7.11 -15.93
C PRO A 213 8.35 -5.77 -15.80
N THR A 214 7.88 -4.78 -16.56
CA THR A 214 8.39 -3.41 -16.45
C THR A 214 7.75 -2.68 -15.29
N MET A 215 8.34 -1.54 -14.88
CA MET A 215 7.83 -0.66 -13.83
C MET A 215 7.17 0.62 -14.41
N ALA A 216 6.87 0.63 -15.72
CA ALA A 216 6.45 1.84 -16.43
C ALA A 216 5.13 2.43 -15.90
N ASP A 217 4.19 1.57 -15.51
CA ASP A 217 2.84 1.97 -15.09
C ASP A 217 2.70 2.08 -13.54
N VAL A 218 3.81 1.91 -12.82
CA VAL A 218 3.83 1.97 -11.37
C VAL A 218 4.05 3.40 -10.90
N LYS A 219 3.38 3.81 -9.81
CA LYS A 219 3.63 5.12 -9.18
C LYS A 219 5.12 5.27 -8.88
N PRO A 220 5.79 6.35 -9.32
CA PRO A 220 7.25 6.48 -9.24
C PRO A 220 7.84 6.27 -7.84
N ALA A 221 7.17 6.79 -6.80
CA ALA A 221 7.64 6.62 -5.42
C ALA A 221 7.69 5.14 -5.01
N LEU A 222 6.60 4.40 -5.25
CA LEU A 222 6.53 2.96 -4.95
C LEU A 222 7.52 2.17 -5.81
N ALA A 223 7.70 2.55 -7.09
CA ALA A 223 8.67 1.90 -7.97
C ALA A 223 10.11 2.04 -7.43
N LEU A 224 10.50 3.25 -6.98
CA LEU A 224 11.83 3.49 -6.41
C LEU A 224 12.05 2.74 -5.09
N GLU A 225 11.04 2.70 -4.22
CA GLU A 225 11.09 1.92 -2.98
C GLU A 225 11.24 0.42 -3.27
N SER A 226 10.46 -0.10 -4.22
CA SER A 226 10.54 -1.50 -4.65
C SER A 226 11.91 -1.85 -5.22
N LEU A 227 12.46 -1.00 -6.08
CA LEU A 227 13.81 -1.19 -6.63
C LEU A 227 14.89 -1.17 -5.54
N ALA A 228 14.73 -0.31 -4.51
CA ALA A 228 15.64 -0.30 -3.37
C ALA A 228 15.55 -1.61 -2.56
N ARG A 229 14.35 -2.17 -2.37
CA ARG A 229 14.17 -3.48 -1.72
C ARG A 229 14.74 -4.64 -2.55
N ILE A 230 14.54 -4.63 -3.87
CA ILE A 230 15.01 -5.68 -4.79
C ILE A 230 16.54 -5.72 -4.86
N TYR A 231 17.17 -4.57 -5.02
CA TYR A 231 18.62 -4.48 -5.26
C TYR A 231 19.44 -4.21 -4.00
N GLY A 232 18.80 -3.87 -2.88
CA GLY A 232 19.46 -3.60 -1.61
C GLY A 232 20.37 -2.38 -1.64
N ALA A 233 21.32 -2.34 -0.69
CA ALA A 233 22.31 -1.29 -0.58
C ALA A 233 23.29 -1.28 -1.77
N SER A 234 23.84 -0.10 -2.08
CA SER A 234 24.89 0.00 -3.09
C SER A 234 26.14 -0.74 -2.65
N GLN A 235 26.80 -1.41 -3.59
CA GLN A 235 28.03 -2.15 -3.33
C GLN A 235 29.24 -1.30 -3.79
N PRO A 236 30.10 -0.85 -2.87
CA PRO A 236 31.34 -0.15 -3.22
C PRO A 236 32.24 -1.07 -4.06
N GLY A 237 32.90 -0.48 -5.07
CA GLY A 237 33.87 -1.21 -5.91
C GLY A 237 33.29 -1.87 -7.16
N LEU A 238 31.98 -1.86 -7.36
CA LEU A 238 31.41 -2.25 -8.66
C LEU A 238 31.83 -1.22 -9.74
N PRO A 239 32.08 -1.68 -10.99
CA PRO A 239 32.44 -0.80 -12.08
C PRO A 239 31.33 0.21 -12.41
N THR A 240 31.72 1.38 -12.90
CA THR A 240 30.78 2.39 -13.37
C THR A 240 29.97 1.86 -14.54
N ILE A 241 28.67 2.12 -14.51
CA ILE A 241 27.76 1.72 -15.60
C ILE A 241 27.70 2.86 -16.63
N GLU A 242 27.94 2.56 -17.90
CA GLU A 242 27.68 3.45 -19.01
C GLU A 242 26.21 3.36 -19.43
N PHE A 243 25.52 4.50 -19.43
CA PHE A 243 24.13 4.54 -19.84
C PHE A 243 23.99 4.68 -21.36
N PRO A 244 23.09 3.93 -21.99
CA PRO A 244 22.75 4.12 -23.40
C PRO A 244 22.23 5.54 -23.68
N ALA A 245 22.53 6.09 -24.85
CA ALA A 245 22.17 7.47 -25.27
C ALA A 245 20.64 7.78 -25.13
N LYS A 246 19.78 6.78 -25.26
CA LYS A 246 18.34 6.96 -25.06
C LYS A 246 17.94 7.53 -23.70
N TYR A 247 18.82 7.47 -22.69
CA TYR A 247 18.56 8.01 -21.34
C TYR A 247 19.02 9.48 -21.19
N GLU A 248 19.71 10.06 -22.18
CA GLU A 248 20.26 11.42 -22.09
C GLU A 248 19.20 12.46 -21.71
N LYS A 249 18.06 12.46 -22.43
CA LYS A 249 16.96 13.41 -22.16
C LYS A 249 16.47 13.33 -20.72
N ALA A 250 16.27 12.11 -20.20
CA ALA A 250 15.79 11.91 -18.83
C ALA A 250 16.83 12.36 -17.79
N LEU A 251 18.11 12.05 -18.00
CA LEU A 251 19.20 12.45 -17.11
C LEU A 251 19.35 13.98 -17.07
N ARG A 252 19.32 14.66 -18.23
CA ARG A 252 19.35 16.12 -18.28
C ARG A 252 18.15 16.77 -17.59
N GLN A 253 16.95 16.18 -17.75
CA GLN A 253 15.75 16.67 -17.07
C GLN A 253 15.86 16.50 -15.54
N ILE A 254 16.38 15.39 -15.06
CA ILE A 254 16.60 15.16 -13.62
C ILE A 254 17.60 16.19 -13.08
N ALA A 255 18.74 16.42 -13.77
CA ALA A 255 19.73 17.41 -13.37
C ALA A 255 19.13 18.82 -13.30
N LEU A 256 18.33 19.21 -14.30
CA LEU A 256 17.63 20.49 -14.33
C LEU A 256 16.69 20.66 -13.13
N LEU A 257 15.86 19.65 -12.84
CA LEU A 257 14.91 19.70 -11.73
C LEU A 257 15.63 19.74 -10.38
N GLN A 258 16.73 18.99 -10.22
CA GLN A 258 17.56 19.03 -9.02
C GLN A 258 18.20 20.41 -8.82
N GLY A 259 18.62 21.06 -9.90
CA GLY A 259 19.10 22.46 -9.88
C GLY A 259 18.02 23.42 -9.38
N LYS A 260 16.81 23.38 -9.96
CA LYS A 260 15.67 24.21 -9.52
C LYS A 260 15.33 24.02 -8.05
N ILE A 261 15.32 22.77 -7.56
CA ILE A 261 15.10 22.48 -6.13
C ILE A 261 16.18 23.13 -5.26
N SER A 262 17.44 23.09 -5.71
CA SER A 262 18.56 23.74 -5.00
C SER A 262 18.36 25.25 -4.91
N ASP A 263 17.96 25.89 -6.01
CA ASP A 263 17.72 27.34 -6.08
C ASP A 263 16.56 27.75 -5.15
N CYS A 264 15.43 27.04 -5.20
CA CYS A 264 14.31 27.26 -4.29
C CYS A 264 14.72 27.13 -2.81
N ASN A 265 15.54 26.14 -2.47
CA ASN A 265 16.05 25.98 -1.11
C ASN A 265 16.99 27.12 -0.68
N ALA A 266 17.74 27.72 -1.61
CA ALA A 266 18.56 28.90 -1.34
C ALA A 266 17.70 30.14 -1.09
N GLU A 267 16.62 30.33 -1.86
CA GLU A 267 15.65 31.41 -1.65
C GLU A 267 14.94 31.25 -0.29
N ILE A 268 14.47 30.05 0.07
CA ILE A 268 13.85 29.76 1.38
C ILE A 268 14.80 30.19 2.51
N LYS A 269 16.08 29.83 2.45
CA LYS A 269 17.08 30.25 3.44
C LYS A 269 17.27 31.75 3.52
N THR A 270 17.07 32.45 2.42
CA THR A 270 17.13 33.90 2.40
C THR A 270 15.95 34.53 3.12
N TYR A 271 14.73 34.06 2.82
CA TYR A 271 13.52 34.50 3.53
C TYR A 271 13.57 34.16 5.02
N GLU A 272 14.05 32.96 5.39
CA GLU A 272 14.23 32.60 6.81
C GLU A 272 15.17 33.57 7.54
N ARG A 273 16.26 34.03 6.92
CA ARG A 273 17.15 35.02 7.49
C ARG A 273 16.51 36.40 7.62
N GLU A 274 15.73 36.84 6.64
CA GLU A 274 15.00 38.11 6.69
C GLU A 274 13.94 38.06 7.79
N ILE A 275 13.17 36.98 7.87
CA ILE A 275 12.18 36.75 8.97
C ILE A 275 12.89 36.82 10.32
N ALA A 276 14.01 36.10 10.48
CA ALA A 276 14.75 36.11 11.72
C ALA A 276 15.22 37.54 12.10
N ALA A 277 15.72 38.31 11.13
CA ALA A 277 16.17 39.67 11.35
C ALA A 277 15.04 40.60 11.82
N HIS A 278 13.87 40.51 11.21
CA HIS A 278 12.67 41.24 11.66
C HIS A 278 12.15 40.76 13.00
N SER A 279 12.20 39.44 13.27
CA SER A 279 11.70 38.83 14.51
C SER A 279 12.49 39.27 15.75
N VAL A 280 13.77 39.61 15.65
CA VAL A 280 14.59 40.02 16.80
C VAL A 280 13.94 41.17 17.57
N ARG A 281 13.58 42.26 16.87
CA ARG A 281 12.96 43.44 17.51
C ARG A 281 11.60 43.16 18.07
N ILE A 282 10.83 42.30 17.43
CA ILE A 282 9.51 41.88 17.92
C ILE A 282 9.67 41.05 19.21
N ALA A 283 10.62 40.10 19.20
CA ALA A 283 10.90 39.27 20.37
C ALA A 283 11.41 40.08 21.57
N GLU A 284 12.23 41.13 21.32
CA GLU A 284 12.66 42.06 22.37
C GLU A 284 11.46 42.76 23.04
N LEU A 285 10.44 43.13 22.26
CA LEU A 285 9.22 43.74 22.79
C LEU A 285 8.29 42.72 23.50
N MET A 286 8.25 41.48 22.95
CA MET A 286 7.41 40.42 23.54
C MET A 286 7.90 39.95 24.91
N GLN A 287 9.20 39.98 25.17
CA GLN A 287 9.81 39.49 26.42
C GLN A 287 9.24 38.13 26.85
N ALA A 288 8.50 38.08 27.97
CA ALA A 288 7.86 36.85 28.47
C ALA A 288 6.40 36.71 28.05
N HIS A 289 5.89 37.59 27.19
CA HIS A 289 4.52 37.51 26.73
C HIS A 289 4.37 36.50 25.58
N GLU A 290 3.32 35.67 25.68
CA GLU A 290 3.03 34.65 24.65
C GLU A 290 2.24 35.22 23.46
N HIS A 291 1.44 36.27 23.69
CA HIS A 291 0.58 36.85 22.67
C HIS A 291 0.74 38.37 22.58
N GLY A 292 0.78 38.86 21.37
CA GLY A 292 0.81 40.28 21.08
C GLY A 292 -0.18 40.64 19.98
N VAL A 293 -0.57 41.91 19.91
CA VAL A 293 -1.47 42.43 18.89
C VAL A 293 -1.04 43.84 18.47
N LEU A 294 -1.03 44.05 17.15
CA LEU A 294 -0.94 45.39 16.58
C LEU A 294 -2.20 45.68 15.79
N SER A 295 -2.96 46.71 16.20
CA SER A 295 -4.14 47.18 15.47
C SER A 295 -3.74 48.29 14.51
N THR A 296 -4.06 48.14 13.24
CA THR A 296 -3.90 49.13 12.20
C THR A 296 -5.26 49.64 11.72
N THR A 297 -5.28 50.59 10.79
CA THR A 297 -6.52 51.17 10.24
C THR A 297 -7.40 50.17 9.47
N GLY A 298 -6.91 49.02 9.10
CA GLY A 298 -7.65 48.00 8.32
C GLY A 298 -7.54 46.59 8.89
N ASP A 299 -6.44 46.27 9.59
CA ASP A 299 -6.10 44.91 9.99
C ASP A 299 -5.69 44.82 11.46
N LYS A 300 -5.82 43.62 12.04
CA LYS A 300 -5.16 43.23 13.28
C LYS A 300 -4.09 42.21 12.97
N LEU A 301 -2.85 42.53 13.33
CA LEU A 301 -1.74 41.60 13.27
C LEU A 301 -1.60 40.91 14.63
N LEU A 302 -1.75 39.61 14.69
CA LEU A 302 -1.60 38.80 15.88
C LEU A 302 -0.20 38.21 15.91
N ILE A 303 0.46 38.27 17.06
CA ILE A 303 1.80 37.75 17.29
C ILE A 303 1.71 36.64 18.32
N ASP A 304 2.15 35.45 17.96
CA ASP A 304 2.28 34.31 18.87
C ASP A 304 3.76 34.00 19.08
N PHE A 305 4.22 34.10 20.32
CA PHE A 305 5.59 33.84 20.74
C PHE A 305 5.61 32.84 21.91
N VAL A 306 4.96 31.69 21.67
CA VAL A 306 4.69 30.67 22.68
C VAL A 306 5.88 29.74 22.85
N THR A 307 6.23 29.44 24.11
CA THR A 307 7.27 28.46 24.43
C THR A 307 6.83 27.05 24.09
N LYS A 308 7.49 26.41 23.11
CA LYS A 308 7.27 25.02 22.77
C LYS A 308 8.35 24.14 23.42
N THR A 309 7.98 23.39 24.44
CA THR A 309 8.89 22.41 25.05
C THR A 309 8.87 21.09 24.29
N THR A 310 10.00 20.71 23.71
CA THR A 310 10.16 19.41 23.06
C THR A 310 11.17 18.58 23.85
N LYS A 311 10.75 17.43 24.35
CA LYS A 311 11.63 16.46 25.01
C LYS A 311 12.11 15.44 23.98
N ARG A 312 13.40 15.33 23.76
CA ARG A 312 14.03 14.31 22.92
C ARG A 312 15.10 13.60 23.73
N PRO A 313 15.27 12.27 23.57
CA PRO A 313 16.43 11.59 24.15
C PRO A 313 17.72 12.21 23.63
N ASP A 314 18.65 12.46 24.52
CA ASP A 314 20.01 12.83 24.15
C ASP A 314 20.76 11.57 23.69
N SER A 315 20.80 11.38 22.37
CA SER A 315 21.41 10.19 21.76
C SER A 315 22.91 10.07 22.08
N LYS A 316 23.63 11.19 22.28
CA LYS A 316 25.05 11.17 22.64
C LYS A 316 25.23 10.69 24.06
N LEU A 317 24.48 11.23 24.99
CA LEU A 317 24.47 10.83 26.39
C LEU A 317 23.98 9.39 26.57
N LEU A 318 22.96 8.98 25.80
CA LEU A 318 22.43 7.62 25.80
C LEU A 318 23.50 6.61 25.34
N LYS A 319 24.21 6.92 24.24
CA LYS A 319 25.32 6.10 23.74
C LYS A 319 26.47 6.00 24.74
N GLU A 320 26.78 7.08 25.43
CA GLU A 320 27.88 7.14 26.40
C GLU A 320 27.56 6.39 27.70
N LYS A 321 26.37 6.63 28.28
CA LYS A 321 25.99 6.09 29.58
C LYS A 321 25.30 4.71 29.50
N TYR A 322 24.62 4.41 28.40
CA TYR A 322 23.83 3.19 28.23
C TYR A 322 24.05 2.58 26.85
N PRO A 323 25.28 2.15 26.51
CA PRO A 323 25.63 1.69 25.15
C PRO A 323 24.83 0.49 24.69
N THR A 324 24.49 -0.44 25.59
CA THR A 324 23.67 -1.62 25.27
C THR A 324 22.24 -1.20 24.89
N VAL A 325 21.62 -0.37 25.73
CA VAL A 325 20.27 0.14 25.46
C VAL A 325 20.24 0.97 24.17
N TYR A 326 21.28 1.79 23.95
CA TYR A 326 21.40 2.56 22.71
C TYR A 326 21.47 1.65 21.48
N ALA A 327 22.25 0.57 21.54
CA ALA A 327 22.35 -0.41 20.45
C ALA A 327 21.02 -1.13 20.18
N ASP A 328 20.30 -1.51 21.24
CA ASP A 328 19.01 -2.20 21.16
C ASP A 328 17.90 -1.34 20.53
N VAL A 329 17.94 -0.01 20.75
CA VAL A 329 16.93 0.92 20.22
C VAL A 329 17.39 1.64 18.94
N LEU A 330 18.59 1.35 18.46
CA LEU A 330 19.11 1.96 17.25
C LEU A 330 18.38 1.44 16.02
N ASN A 331 17.65 2.30 15.35
CA ASN A 331 17.01 1.97 14.09
C ASN A 331 17.89 2.45 12.92
N THR A 332 18.40 1.51 12.14
CA THR A 332 19.22 1.80 10.96
C THR A 332 18.32 1.82 9.73
N SER A 333 18.25 2.95 9.03
CA SER A 333 17.58 3.07 7.76
C SER A 333 18.58 3.29 6.63
N GLU A 334 18.45 2.54 5.56
CA GLU A 334 19.24 2.73 4.35
C GLU A 334 18.37 3.41 3.27
N SER A 335 18.92 4.40 2.59
CA SER A 335 18.26 5.05 1.47
C SER A 335 19.23 5.28 0.31
N ARG A 336 18.75 5.08 -0.92
CA ARG A 336 19.51 5.40 -2.14
C ARG A 336 18.81 6.54 -2.86
N LYS A 337 19.56 7.63 -3.11
CA LYS A 337 19.04 8.78 -3.85
C LYS A 337 19.82 8.96 -5.15
N LEU A 338 19.08 9.04 -6.25
CA LEU A 338 19.68 9.36 -7.55
C LEU A 338 20.11 10.82 -7.56
N LYS A 339 21.40 11.08 -7.86
CA LYS A 339 21.94 12.41 -8.12
C LYS A 339 22.55 12.42 -9.51
N VAL A 340 22.17 13.41 -10.31
CA VAL A 340 22.74 13.63 -11.65
C VAL A 340 23.51 14.94 -11.63
N SER A 341 24.76 14.91 -12.07
CA SER A 341 25.61 16.09 -12.23
C SER A 341 26.02 16.19 -13.71
N VAL A 342 26.01 17.39 -14.25
CA VAL A 342 26.49 17.69 -15.61
C VAL A 342 27.86 18.31 -15.52
N THR A 343 28.85 17.63 -16.10
CA THR A 343 30.22 18.19 -16.23
C THR A 343 30.41 18.59 -17.70
N PRO A 344 30.73 19.83 -17.98
CA PRO A 344 31.15 20.23 -19.34
C PRO A 344 32.39 19.43 -19.77
N THR A 345 32.37 18.93 -20.99
CA THR A 345 33.53 18.27 -21.61
C THR A 345 34.52 19.30 -22.12
#